data_caf31c00d64c28141fe54b4d0d6bbff5
#
_entry.id   caf31c00d64c28141fe54b4d0d6bbff5
#
_cell.length_a   1.000
_cell.length_b   1.000
_cell.length_c   1.000
_cell.angle_alpha   90.00
_cell.angle_beta   90.00
_cell.angle_gamma   90.00
#
_symmetry.space_group_name_H-M   'P 1'
#
loop_
_entity.id
_entity.type
_entity.pdbx_description
1 polymer ?
#
loop_
_entity_poly.entity_id
_entity_poly.type
_entity_poly.pdbx_seq_one_letter_code
_entity_poly.pdbx_strand_id
1 'polypeptide(L)'
;MNTFAQAQFMTDVNGRPVKELKYTDIDGSPYLREDWSAGLIKTQSGKLQQFARVRYDAFQDELEYDQAGKYFRLAPEISEFSCGDGTFRNGFPVIDNHTKDSFYQILYDGKTKVLKKIMIRVITEKAYGSATETKRFLKEEKLYLAINGILQAIKGDKKAIILIFQDKKEALETFIKNQKLKLSSEDDLLKVAEKYDSL
;
A
#
# COMPACT_ATOMS: atom_id res chain seq x y z
N MET A 1 -26.00 2.73 -28.75
CA MET A 1 -26.63 2.43 -27.47
C MET A 1 -25.59 1.84 -26.56
N ASN A 2 -25.04 2.65 -25.64
CA ASN A 2 -24.05 2.16 -24.69
C ASN A 2 -24.79 1.54 -23.51
N THR A 3 -24.80 0.22 -23.46
CA THR A 3 -25.25 -0.53 -22.29
C THR A 3 -24.22 -0.32 -21.19
N PHE A 4 -24.49 0.59 -20.26
CA PHE A 4 -23.76 0.62 -18.99
C PHE A 4 -24.03 -0.71 -18.31
N ALA A 5 -22.98 -1.53 -18.15
CA ALA A 5 -23.05 -2.72 -17.32
C ALA A 5 -23.44 -2.25 -15.92
N GLN A 6 -24.64 -2.62 -15.49
CA GLN A 6 -25.08 -2.41 -14.12
C GLN A 6 -24.07 -3.12 -13.22
N ALA A 7 -23.46 -2.35 -12.31
CA ALA A 7 -22.61 -2.90 -11.26
C ALA A 7 -23.45 -3.94 -10.50
N GLN A 8 -23.18 -5.21 -10.75
CA GLN A 8 -23.85 -6.30 -10.05
C GLN A 8 -23.26 -6.30 -8.64
N PHE A 9 -23.95 -5.66 -7.71
CA PHE A 9 -23.59 -5.68 -6.31
C PHE A 9 -23.53 -7.13 -5.84
N MET A 10 -22.37 -7.54 -5.32
CA MET A 10 -22.28 -8.82 -4.65
C MET A 10 -23.14 -8.76 -3.40
N THR A 11 -24.28 -9.45 -3.42
CA THR A 11 -25.15 -9.65 -2.27
C THR A 11 -24.53 -10.56 -1.22
N ASP A 12 -23.31 -11.04 -1.44
CA ASP A 12 -22.68 -12.03 -0.57
C ASP A 12 -21.15 -11.89 -0.50
N VAL A 13 -20.68 -10.66 -0.40
CA VAL A 13 -19.38 -10.46 0.23
C VAL A 13 -19.70 -10.37 1.71
N ASN A 14 -19.18 -11.27 2.53
CA ASN A 14 -19.30 -11.26 3.99
C ASN A 14 -18.67 -9.98 4.59
N GLY A 15 -19.15 -8.81 4.13
CA GLY A 15 -18.75 -7.51 4.60
C GLY A 15 -19.20 -7.37 6.06
N ARG A 16 -18.26 -7.29 6.96
CA ARG A 16 -18.55 -6.97 8.36
C ARG A 16 -18.96 -5.51 8.44
N PRO A 17 -20.11 -5.17 9.09
CA PRO A 17 -20.48 -3.77 9.28
C PRO A 17 -19.36 -3.01 9.98
N VAL A 18 -19.02 -1.83 9.47
CA VAL A 18 -18.08 -0.92 10.10
C VAL A 18 -18.87 -0.03 11.05
N LYS A 19 -18.45 0.05 12.31
CA LYS A 19 -19.04 1.02 13.26
C LYS A 19 -18.56 2.42 12.86
N GLU A 20 -19.49 3.34 12.62
CA GLU A 20 -19.22 4.73 12.20
C GLU A 20 -18.28 5.53 13.13
N LEU A 21 -18.18 5.14 14.39
CA LEU A 21 -17.44 5.86 15.43
C LEU A 21 -16.25 5.08 15.98
N LYS A 22 -15.49 4.45 15.08
CA LYS A 22 -14.42 3.52 15.46
C LYS A 22 -13.21 4.18 16.17
N TYR A 23 -13.00 5.49 15.95
CA TYR A 23 -11.76 6.18 16.34
C TYR A 23 -12.00 7.59 16.92
N THR A 24 -13.05 7.79 17.73
CA THR A 24 -13.49 9.10 18.21
C THR A 24 -12.49 9.82 19.13
N ASP A 25 -11.59 9.06 19.78
CA ASP A 25 -10.66 9.59 20.78
C ASP A 25 -9.23 9.75 20.25
N ILE A 26 -9.06 9.73 18.91
CA ILE A 26 -7.74 9.76 18.29
C ILE A 26 -7.74 10.85 17.22
N ASP A 27 -6.85 11.81 17.36
CA ASP A 27 -6.67 12.89 16.39
C ASP A 27 -6.11 12.40 15.05
N GLY A 28 -6.53 13.00 13.94
CA GLY A 28 -6.14 12.63 12.59
C GLY A 28 -6.99 11.51 12.01
N SER A 29 -6.45 10.76 11.06
CA SER A 29 -7.21 9.79 10.25
C SER A 29 -6.54 8.43 10.18
N PRO A 30 -7.29 7.32 10.30
CA PRO A 30 -6.79 5.96 10.08
C PRO A 30 -6.70 5.60 8.59
N TYR A 31 -7.24 6.45 7.73
CA TYR A 31 -7.35 6.22 6.29
C TYR A 31 -6.16 6.78 5.54
N LEU A 32 -5.81 6.13 4.42
CA LEU A 32 -4.85 6.69 3.49
C LEU A 32 -5.34 8.03 2.92
N ARG A 33 -6.63 8.09 2.60
CA ARG A 33 -7.41 9.29 2.28
C ARG A 33 -8.75 9.22 3.00
N GLU A 34 -9.23 10.37 3.44
CA GLU A 34 -10.54 10.47 4.10
C GLU A 34 -11.68 10.33 3.09
N ASP A 35 -11.45 10.84 1.88
CA ASP A 35 -12.44 10.82 0.82
C ASP A 35 -12.62 9.44 0.20
N TRP A 36 -13.87 9.12 -0.09
CA TRP A 36 -14.25 7.95 -0.85
C TRP A 36 -13.92 8.12 -2.34
N SER A 37 -13.39 7.10 -2.97
CA SER A 37 -13.08 7.07 -4.40
C SER A 37 -13.64 5.83 -5.08
N ALA A 38 -13.80 5.89 -6.40
CA ALA A 38 -14.07 4.68 -7.17
C ALA A 38 -12.87 3.73 -7.06
N GLY A 39 -13.14 2.43 -7.03
CA GLY A 39 -12.11 1.40 -6.91
C GLY A 39 -12.42 0.18 -7.75
N LEU A 40 -11.35 -0.46 -8.24
CA LEU A 40 -11.38 -1.77 -8.87
C LEU A 40 -10.73 -2.77 -7.92
N ILE A 41 -11.41 -3.89 -7.70
CA ILE A 41 -10.98 -4.92 -6.75
C ILE A 41 -10.81 -6.22 -7.49
N LYS A 42 -9.72 -6.90 -7.24
CA LYS A 42 -9.43 -8.24 -7.72
C LYS A 42 -9.41 -9.20 -6.55
N THR A 43 -10.22 -10.24 -6.63
CA THR A 43 -10.24 -11.31 -5.63
C THR A 43 -9.09 -12.29 -5.84
N GLN A 44 -8.82 -13.14 -4.84
CA GLN A 44 -7.85 -14.24 -4.97
C GLN A 44 -8.23 -15.23 -6.08
N SER A 45 -9.52 -15.39 -6.37
CA SER A 45 -10.01 -16.20 -7.51
C SER A 45 -9.82 -15.52 -8.87
N GLY A 46 -9.29 -14.29 -8.91
CA GLY A 46 -9.07 -13.52 -10.13
C GLY A 46 -10.28 -12.74 -10.64
N LYS A 47 -11.42 -12.79 -9.94
CA LYS A 47 -12.62 -12.01 -10.32
C LYS A 47 -12.37 -10.53 -10.10
N LEU A 48 -12.67 -9.72 -11.12
CA LEU A 48 -12.63 -8.25 -11.05
C LEU A 48 -14.00 -7.70 -10.69
N GLN A 49 -14.02 -6.68 -9.84
CA GLN A 49 -15.23 -6.01 -9.40
C GLN A 49 -14.99 -4.52 -9.20
N GLN A 50 -15.89 -3.71 -9.73
CA GLN A 50 -15.82 -2.27 -9.60
C GLN A 50 -16.75 -1.78 -8.49
N PHE A 51 -16.28 -0.87 -7.67
CA PHE A 51 -17.03 -0.18 -6.64
C PHE A 51 -17.04 1.33 -6.90
N ALA A 52 -18.17 1.97 -6.66
CA ALA A 52 -18.30 3.41 -6.81
C ALA A 52 -17.57 4.17 -5.68
N ARG A 53 -17.56 3.58 -4.49
CA ARG A 53 -17.03 4.22 -3.28
C ARG A 53 -16.28 3.20 -2.42
N VAL A 54 -14.97 3.30 -2.43
CA VAL A 54 -14.08 2.53 -1.56
C VAL A 54 -13.13 3.47 -0.82
N ARG A 55 -12.60 2.99 0.30
CA ARG A 55 -11.64 3.71 1.12
C ARG A 55 -10.71 2.72 1.82
N TYR A 56 -9.42 3.01 1.85
CA TYR A 56 -8.44 2.15 2.49
C TYR A 56 -8.12 2.63 3.92
N ASP A 57 -8.47 1.78 4.91
CA ASP A 57 -8.07 1.93 6.32
C ASP A 57 -6.63 1.37 6.46
N ALA A 58 -5.63 2.26 6.40
CA ALA A 58 -4.22 1.88 6.49
C ALA A 58 -3.77 1.57 7.93
N PHE A 59 -4.61 1.88 8.93
CA PHE A 59 -4.38 1.47 10.31
C PHE A 59 -4.73 0.00 10.54
N GLN A 60 -5.82 -0.48 9.94
CA GLN A 60 -6.25 -1.87 10.02
C GLN A 60 -5.76 -2.72 8.86
N ASP A 61 -5.17 -2.11 7.82
CA ASP A 61 -4.80 -2.78 6.56
C ASP A 61 -6.01 -3.41 5.85
N GLU A 62 -7.15 -2.69 5.83
CA GLU A 62 -8.44 -3.19 5.33
C GLU A 62 -9.07 -2.22 4.33
N LEU A 63 -9.77 -2.77 3.33
CA LEU A 63 -10.54 -1.97 2.38
C LEU A 63 -12.00 -1.90 2.83
N GLU A 64 -12.53 -0.69 2.88
CA GLU A 64 -13.93 -0.40 3.16
C GLU A 64 -14.67 0.02 1.90
N TYR A 65 -15.96 -0.25 1.82
CA TYR A 65 -16.84 0.26 0.77
C TYR A 65 -18.14 0.82 1.36
N ASP A 66 -18.72 1.79 0.66
CA ASP A 66 -20.02 2.37 0.98
C ASP A 66 -21.09 1.80 0.04
N GLN A 67 -22.16 1.29 0.65
CA GLN A 67 -23.35 0.86 -0.04
C GLN A 67 -24.57 1.59 0.55
N ALA A 68 -25.04 2.60 -0.17
CA ALA A 68 -26.23 3.39 0.22
C ALA A 68 -26.14 4.00 1.64
N GLY A 69 -24.96 4.53 2.00
CA GLY A 69 -24.70 5.15 3.31
C GLY A 69 -24.42 4.15 4.44
N LYS A 70 -24.29 2.87 4.11
CA LYS A 70 -23.81 1.84 5.04
C LYS A 70 -22.39 1.44 4.68
N TYR A 71 -21.52 1.39 5.67
CA TYR A 71 -20.11 1.08 5.49
C TYR A 71 -19.83 -0.38 5.83
N PHE A 72 -19.09 -1.04 4.95
CA PHE A 72 -18.73 -2.44 5.09
C PHE A 72 -17.24 -2.61 4.83
N ARG A 73 -16.65 -3.62 5.46
CA ARG A 73 -15.31 -4.09 5.13
C ARG A 73 -15.39 -5.15 4.06
N LEU A 74 -14.50 -5.06 3.10
CA LEU A 74 -14.32 -6.13 2.14
C LEU A 74 -13.63 -7.32 2.81
N ALA A 75 -14.14 -8.51 2.51
CA ALA A 75 -13.64 -9.76 3.08
C ALA A 75 -12.17 -10.03 2.70
N PRO A 76 -11.46 -10.91 3.44
CA PRO A 76 -10.02 -11.17 3.26
C PRO A 76 -9.62 -11.83 1.94
N GLU A 77 -10.55 -12.03 1.01
CA GLU A 77 -10.32 -12.69 -0.28
C GLU A 77 -9.85 -11.75 -1.39
N ILE A 78 -9.44 -10.51 -1.04
CA ILE A 78 -8.90 -9.55 -1.99
C ILE A 78 -7.42 -9.83 -2.19
N SER A 79 -6.99 -9.92 -3.45
CA SER A 79 -5.56 -10.00 -3.81
C SER A 79 -4.99 -8.66 -4.23
N GLU A 80 -5.81 -7.79 -4.84
CA GLU A 80 -5.41 -6.49 -5.34
C GLU A 80 -6.59 -5.54 -5.35
N PHE A 81 -6.33 -4.27 -5.10
CA PHE A 81 -7.32 -3.20 -5.33
C PHE A 81 -6.63 -1.94 -5.86
N SER A 82 -7.38 -1.14 -6.62
CA SER A 82 -7.00 0.22 -6.96
C SER A 82 -8.03 1.21 -6.40
N CYS A 83 -7.56 2.30 -5.87
CA CYS A 83 -8.36 3.45 -5.45
C CYS A 83 -7.50 4.70 -5.63
N GLY A 84 -8.10 5.89 -5.57
CA GLY A 84 -7.51 7.19 -5.92
C GLY A 84 -6.00 7.42 -5.83
N ASP A 85 -5.28 6.66 -5.00
CA ASP A 85 -3.84 6.80 -4.75
C ASP A 85 -2.98 5.72 -5.43
N GLY A 86 -3.57 4.84 -6.20
CA GLY A 86 -2.83 3.81 -6.92
C GLY A 86 -3.35 2.38 -6.72
N THR A 87 -2.51 1.43 -7.05
CA THR A 87 -2.80 0.00 -6.95
C THR A 87 -2.10 -0.61 -5.74
N PHE A 88 -2.83 -1.41 -4.99
CA PHE A 88 -2.36 -2.11 -3.80
C PHE A 88 -2.54 -3.60 -3.99
N ARG A 89 -1.53 -4.37 -3.63
CA ARG A 89 -1.50 -5.83 -3.78
C ARG A 89 -0.94 -6.49 -2.53
N ASN A 90 -1.47 -7.64 -2.18
CA ASN A 90 -0.97 -8.53 -1.13
C ASN A 90 -0.32 -9.80 -1.74
N GLY A 91 -0.04 -10.81 -0.92
CA GLY A 91 0.56 -12.07 -1.36
C GLY A 91 2.09 -12.05 -1.42
N PHE A 92 2.73 -11.00 -0.93
CA PHE A 92 4.19 -10.92 -0.83
C PHE A 92 4.74 -11.74 0.35
N PRO A 93 6.02 -12.12 0.33
CA PRO A 93 6.66 -12.81 1.46
C PRO A 93 6.55 -12.03 2.76
N VAL A 94 6.51 -12.77 3.87
CA VAL A 94 6.45 -12.19 5.23
C VAL A 94 7.75 -11.44 5.55
N ILE A 95 7.64 -10.20 6.01
CA ILE A 95 8.76 -9.35 6.43
C ILE A 95 8.28 -8.29 7.44
N ASP A 96 9.12 -7.90 8.39
CA ASP A 96 8.87 -6.78 9.31
C ASP A 96 7.49 -6.82 10.02
N ASN A 97 7.02 -7.96 10.47
CA ASN A 97 5.69 -8.18 11.05
C ASN A 97 4.51 -8.04 10.05
N HIS A 98 4.76 -7.88 8.76
CA HIS A 98 3.73 -7.95 7.73
C HIS A 98 3.52 -9.38 7.28
N THR A 99 2.26 -9.74 7.09
CA THR A 99 1.84 -11.07 6.64
C THR A 99 1.64 -11.11 5.12
N LYS A 100 1.28 -12.26 4.59
CA LYS A 100 0.90 -12.41 3.18
C LYS A 100 -0.37 -11.62 2.82
N ASP A 101 -1.20 -11.31 3.82
CA ASP A 101 -2.44 -10.54 3.61
C ASP A 101 -2.20 -9.04 3.66
N SER A 102 -1.01 -8.59 4.05
CA SER A 102 -0.65 -7.17 4.10
C SER A 102 -0.56 -6.57 2.71
N PHE A 103 -1.23 -5.42 2.51
CA PHE A 103 -1.23 -4.71 1.24
C PHE A 103 -0.02 -3.78 1.10
N TYR A 104 0.57 -3.78 -0.09
CA TYR A 104 1.62 -2.86 -0.51
C TYR A 104 1.16 -2.09 -1.73
N GLN A 105 1.40 -0.79 -1.75
CA GLN A 105 1.25 0.02 -2.95
C GLN A 105 2.30 -0.40 -3.98
N ILE A 106 1.88 -0.64 -5.20
CA ILE A 106 2.75 -1.00 -6.30
C ILE A 106 3.25 0.29 -6.95
N LEU A 107 4.52 0.58 -6.81
CA LEU A 107 5.16 1.72 -7.47
C LEU A 107 5.75 1.33 -8.83
N TYR A 108 6.27 0.10 -8.93
CA TYR A 108 6.77 -0.48 -10.18
C TYR A 108 6.46 -1.98 -10.19
N ASP A 109 5.96 -2.50 -11.31
CA ASP A 109 5.48 -3.87 -11.47
C ASP A 109 6.17 -4.57 -12.66
N GLY A 110 7.50 -4.58 -12.68
CA GLY A 110 8.32 -5.32 -13.63
C GLY A 110 8.69 -6.72 -13.12
N LYS A 111 9.78 -7.31 -13.64
CA LYS A 111 10.39 -8.52 -13.05
C LYS A 111 10.82 -8.25 -11.60
N THR A 112 11.44 -7.10 -11.39
CA THR A 112 11.62 -6.50 -10.06
C THR A 112 10.39 -5.67 -9.72
N LYS A 113 9.97 -5.66 -8.45
CA LYS A 113 8.87 -4.79 -8.01
C LYS A 113 9.38 -3.81 -6.97
N VAL A 114 8.99 -2.54 -7.12
CA VAL A 114 9.18 -1.52 -6.09
C VAL A 114 7.84 -1.33 -5.39
N LEU A 115 7.84 -1.54 -4.09
CA LEU A 115 6.66 -1.57 -3.26
C LEU A 115 6.78 -0.54 -2.14
N LYS A 116 5.65 0.09 -1.79
CA LYS A 116 5.55 0.95 -0.62
C LYS A 116 4.54 0.37 0.37
N LYS A 117 4.97 0.09 1.60
CA LYS A 117 4.05 -0.18 2.70
C LYS A 117 3.71 1.14 3.38
N ILE A 118 2.43 1.45 3.42
CA ILE A 118 1.88 2.57 4.15
C ILE A 118 1.27 2.00 5.42
N MET A 119 1.68 2.55 6.55
CA MET A 119 1.22 2.14 7.88
C MET A 119 0.73 3.36 8.62
N ILE A 120 -0.37 3.22 9.32
CA ILE A 120 -0.81 4.20 10.30
C ILE A 120 -0.76 3.53 11.67
N ARG A 121 -0.22 4.23 12.64
CA ARG A 121 -0.19 3.75 14.03
C ARG A 121 -0.65 4.85 14.97
N VAL A 122 -1.16 4.47 16.13
CA VAL A 122 -1.52 5.41 17.20
C VAL A 122 -0.30 5.68 18.04
N ILE A 123 0.01 6.95 18.24
CA ILE A 123 0.99 7.39 19.22
C ILE A 123 0.28 8.19 20.33
N THR A 124 0.78 8.10 21.54
CA THR A 124 0.33 8.88 22.68
C THR A 124 1.36 9.95 22.97
N GLU A 125 0.94 11.19 23.03
CA GLU A 125 1.77 12.34 23.34
C GLU A 125 1.27 13.02 24.61
N LYS A 126 2.19 13.44 25.46
CA LYS A 126 1.90 14.22 26.66
C LYS A 126 2.65 15.52 26.59
N ALA A 127 1.93 16.62 26.50
CA ALA A 127 2.58 17.93 26.52
C ALA A 127 3.26 18.17 27.87
N TYR A 128 4.41 18.84 27.85
CA TYR A 128 5.15 19.18 29.07
C TYR A 128 4.25 20.01 30.02
N GLY A 129 4.10 19.54 31.25
CA GLY A 129 3.24 20.19 32.26
C GLY A 129 1.74 19.88 32.15
N SER A 130 1.29 19.09 31.18
CA SER A 130 -0.11 18.67 31.07
C SER A 130 -0.40 17.40 31.87
N ALA A 131 -1.58 17.34 32.48
CA ALA A 131 -2.11 16.09 33.04
C ALA A 131 -2.79 15.22 31.99
N THR A 132 -3.10 15.75 30.79
CA THR A 132 -3.87 15.11 29.76
C THR A 132 -2.94 14.52 28.71
N GLU A 133 -3.18 13.26 28.33
CA GLU A 133 -2.56 12.60 27.20
C GLU A 133 -3.47 12.73 25.97
N THR A 134 -2.88 13.00 24.81
CA THR A 134 -3.57 13.00 23.53
C THR A 134 -3.09 11.84 22.67
N LYS A 135 -4.02 11.21 21.96
CA LYS A 135 -3.69 10.15 20.97
C LYS A 135 -3.84 10.71 19.57
N ARG A 136 -2.90 10.38 18.72
CA ARG A 136 -3.02 10.74 17.30
C ARG A 136 -2.53 9.64 16.37
N PHE A 137 -3.08 9.62 15.18
CA PHE A 137 -2.57 8.79 14.10
C PHE A 137 -1.28 9.36 13.53
N LEU A 138 -0.30 8.49 13.35
CA LEU A 138 0.97 8.80 12.70
C LEU A 138 1.12 7.91 11.48
N LYS A 139 1.26 8.53 10.30
CA LYS A 139 1.53 7.83 9.04
C LYS A 139 3.02 7.58 8.90
N GLU A 140 3.37 6.36 8.55
CA GLU A 140 4.72 5.92 8.22
C GLU A 140 4.74 5.21 6.87
N GLU A 141 5.80 5.40 6.11
CA GLU A 141 5.99 4.78 4.81
C GLU A 141 7.31 4.04 4.78
N LYS A 142 7.32 2.85 4.18
CA LYS A 142 8.51 2.02 4.04
C LYS A 142 8.58 1.45 2.64
N LEU A 143 9.76 1.51 2.03
CA LEU A 143 9.98 1.00 0.69
C LEU A 143 10.57 -0.41 0.73
N TYR A 144 10.17 -1.23 -0.23
CA TYR A 144 10.62 -2.60 -0.39
C TYR A 144 10.94 -2.90 -1.85
N LEU A 145 11.87 -3.81 -2.07
CA LEU A 145 12.13 -4.43 -3.36
C LEU A 145 11.73 -5.91 -3.29
N ALA A 146 10.94 -6.35 -4.25
CA ALA A 146 10.66 -7.77 -4.47
C ALA A 146 11.39 -8.22 -5.74
N ILE A 147 12.33 -9.14 -5.57
CA ILE A 147 13.17 -9.67 -6.64
C ILE A 147 13.37 -11.17 -6.42
N ASN A 148 13.20 -11.96 -7.47
CA ASN A 148 13.37 -13.42 -7.41
C ASN A 148 12.59 -14.11 -6.25
N GLY A 149 11.39 -13.61 -5.93
CA GLY A 149 10.57 -14.14 -4.84
C GLY A 149 10.99 -13.72 -3.42
N ILE A 150 12.00 -12.88 -3.30
CA ILE A 150 12.48 -12.34 -2.02
C ILE A 150 12.02 -10.90 -1.87
N LEU A 151 11.43 -10.57 -0.73
CA LEU A 151 11.06 -9.21 -0.34
C LEU A 151 12.10 -8.65 0.63
N GLN A 152 12.64 -7.46 0.32
CA GLN A 152 13.66 -6.82 1.13
C GLN A 152 13.29 -5.36 1.41
N ALA A 153 13.42 -4.94 2.67
CA ALA A 153 13.23 -3.55 3.06
C ALA A 153 14.38 -2.67 2.57
N ILE A 154 14.06 -1.53 1.99
CA ILE A 154 15.05 -0.55 1.55
C ILE A 154 15.41 0.34 2.75
N LYS A 155 16.64 0.26 3.17
CA LYS A 155 17.19 1.10 4.23
C LYS A 155 18.06 2.15 3.56
N GLY A 156 17.54 3.25 3.10
CA GLY A 156 18.19 4.48 2.58
C GLY A 156 19.72 4.52 2.29
N ASP A 157 20.46 3.43 2.47
CA ASP A 157 21.88 3.29 2.22
C ASP A 157 22.09 2.77 0.79
N LYS A 158 22.76 3.58 -0.02
CA LYS A 158 23.13 3.26 -1.40
C LYS A 158 23.86 1.92 -1.53
N LYS A 159 24.76 1.60 -0.59
CA LYS A 159 25.52 0.34 -0.62
C LYS A 159 24.59 -0.86 -0.41
N ALA A 160 23.65 -0.75 0.53
CA ALA A 160 22.68 -1.80 0.81
C ALA A 160 21.76 -2.05 -0.40
N ILE A 161 21.32 -0.97 -1.09
CA ILE A 161 20.50 -1.07 -2.30
C ILE A 161 21.25 -1.76 -3.44
N ILE A 162 22.52 -1.39 -3.66
CA ILE A 162 23.36 -1.99 -4.71
C ILE A 162 23.61 -3.49 -4.43
N LEU A 163 23.73 -3.90 -3.16
CA LEU A 163 23.91 -5.29 -2.80
C LEU A 163 22.70 -6.17 -3.15
N ILE A 164 21.50 -5.61 -3.20
CA ILE A 164 20.29 -6.34 -3.63
C ILE A 164 20.40 -6.74 -5.11
N PHE A 165 21.09 -5.92 -5.92
CA PHE A 165 21.27 -6.12 -7.37
C PHE A 165 22.67 -6.63 -7.70
N GLN A 166 23.21 -7.52 -6.88
CA GLN A 166 24.63 -7.94 -6.93
C GLN A 166 25.04 -8.57 -8.29
N ASP A 167 24.12 -9.26 -8.97
CA ASP A 167 24.33 -9.91 -10.25
C ASP A 167 24.58 -8.92 -11.40
N LYS A 168 24.11 -7.64 -11.27
CA LYS A 168 24.28 -6.58 -12.28
C LYS A 168 24.91 -5.32 -11.69
N LYS A 169 25.66 -5.48 -10.60
CA LYS A 169 26.20 -4.39 -9.78
C LYS A 169 26.95 -3.34 -10.59
N GLU A 170 27.93 -3.75 -11.43
CA GLU A 170 28.80 -2.82 -12.17
C GLU A 170 28.00 -1.94 -13.15
N ALA A 171 27.06 -2.54 -13.86
CA ALA A 171 26.20 -1.82 -14.80
C ALA A 171 25.31 -0.79 -14.08
N LEU A 172 24.75 -1.19 -12.93
CA LEU A 172 23.90 -0.29 -12.12
C LEU A 172 24.72 0.81 -11.43
N GLU A 173 25.90 0.53 -10.91
CA GLU A 173 26.78 1.55 -10.33
C GLU A 173 27.15 2.62 -11.37
N THR A 174 27.46 2.19 -12.59
CA THR A 174 27.73 3.09 -13.72
C THR A 174 26.51 3.93 -14.07
N PHE A 175 25.33 3.31 -14.16
CA PHE A 175 24.08 4.01 -14.43
C PHE A 175 23.75 5.05 -13.34
N ILE A 176 23.80 4.64 -12.06
CA ILE A 176 23.53 5.49 -10.91
C ILE A 176 24.48 6.70 -10.89
N LYS A 177 25.76 6.49 -11.19
CA LYS A 177 26.77 7.56 -11.26
C LYS A 177 26.46 8.53 -12.41
N ASN A 178 26.20 8.01 -13.61
CA ASN A 178 25.92 8.81 -14.79
C ASN A 178 24.66 9.65 -14.65
N GLN A 179 23.61 9.08 -14.04
CA GLN A 179 22.33 9.74 -13.77
C GLN A 179 22.34 10.57 -12.48
N LYS A 180 23.45 10.56 -11.72
CA LYS A 180 23.60 11.26 -10.43
C LYS A 180 22.50 10.91 -9.41
N LEU A 181 22.03 9.65 -9.42
CA LEU A 181 20.97 9.21 -8.52
C LEU A 181 21.48 9.11 -7.08
N LYS A 182 20.71 9.61 -6.13
CA LYS A 182 21.03 9.59 -4.69
C LYS A 182 20.47 8.35 -3.99
N LEU A 183 19.49 7.67 -4.61
CA LEU A 183 18.73 6.52 -4.07
C LEU A 183 17.98 6.82 -2.77
N SER A 184 17.69 8.09 -2.52
CA SER A 184 16.94 8.57 -1.36
C SER A 184 15.47 8.87 -1.67
N SER A 185 15.09 8.83 -2.95
CA SER A 185 13.73 9.07 -3.42
C SER A 185 13.13 7.83 -4.09
N GLU A 186 11.80 7.79 -4.14
CA GLU A 186 11.08 6.75 -4.89
C GLU A 186 11.47 6.76 -6.36
N ASP A 187 11.52 7.93 -6.98
CA ASP A 187 11.87 8.11 -8.40
C ASP A 187 13.25 7.51 -8.74
N ASP A 188 14.24 7.68 -7.86
CA ASP A 188 15.55 7.10 -8.08
C ASP A 188 15.51 5.57 -8.05
N LEU A 189 14.73 5.00 -7.12
CA LEU A 189 14.54 3.56 -7.00
C LEU A 189 13.80 2.98 -8.20
N LEU A 190 12.78 3.67 -8.69
CA LEU A 190 12.05 3.27 -9.91
C LEU A 190 13.00 3.19 -11.10
N LYS A 191 13.81 4.23 -11.32
CA LYS A 191 14.81 4.26 -12.42
C LYS A 191 15.80 3.11 -12.31
N VAL A 192 16.25 2.77 -11.10
CA VAL A 192 17.19 1.66 -10.89
C VAL A 192 16.51 0.31 -11.16
N ALA A 193 15.27 0.11 -10.71
CA ALA A 193 14.52 -1.12 -10.95
C ALA A 193 14.24 -1.31 -12.46
N GLU A 194 13.79 -0.26 -13.15
CA GLU A 194 13.60 -0.26 -14.61
C GLU A 194 14.91 -0.61 -15.36
N LYS A 195 16.00 0.05 -14.96
CA LYS A 195 17.31 -0.24 -15.55
C LYS A 195 17.74 -1.68 -15.32
N TYR A 196 17.58 -2.19 -14.11
CA TYR A 196 17.90 -3.57 -13.77
C TYR A 196 17.11 -4.56 -14.62
N ASP A 197 15.81 -4.34 -14.77
CA ASP A 197 14.92 -5.22 -15.55
C ASP A 197 15.22 -5.18 -17.05
N SER A 198 15.84 -4.10 -17.54
CA SER A 198 16.26 -3.92 -18.95
C SER A 198 17.60 -4.58 -19.29
N LEU A 199 18.39 -4.95 -18.30
CA LEU A 199 19.68 -5.64 -18.47
C LEU A 199 19.51 -7.16 -18.57
#